data_79f928d6b6713e293df7b917839781a3
#
_entry.id   79f928d6b6713e293df7b917839781a3
#
_cell.length_a   1.000
_cell.length_b   1.000
_cell.length_c   1.000
_cell.angle_alpha   90.00
_cell.angle_beta   90.00
_cell.angle_gamma   90.00
#
_symmetry.space_group_name_H-M   'P 1'
#
loop_
_entity.id
_entity.type
_entity.pdbx_description
1 polymer ?
#
loop_
_entity_poly.entity_id
_entity_poly.type
_entity_poly.pdbx_seq_one_letter_code
_entity_poly.pdbx_strand_id
1 'polypeptide(L)'
;MPHDLPKFEPFRVTKTERVYDSPWCALDRDEIELPGGELGEYHIFRIPDAVAIVPVTSQGELLMIWQHRHPHGKTHWEIPAGRTDPNESMLEAAARELEEETGHR
;
A
#
# COMPACT_ATOMS: atom_id res chain seq x y z
N MET A 1 -8.85 16.31 16.00
CA MET A 1 -7.48 15.81 15.75
C MET A 1 -6.46 16.68 16.44
N PRO A 2 -5.58 16.11 17.21
CA PRO A 2 -4.50 16.90 17.79
C PRO A 2 -3.59 17.44 16.69
N HIS A 3 -3.20 18.71 16.83
CA HIS A 3 -2.32 19.38 15.86
C HIS A 3 -0.85 19.30 16.29
N ASP A 4 -0.60 18.90 17.53
CA ASP A 4 0.72 18.91 18.16
C ASP A 4 1.32 17.51 18.25
N LEU A 5 1.24 16.76 17.14
CA LEU A 5 1.88 15.45 17.08
C LEU A 5 3.40 15.62 16.96
N PRO A 6 4.19 14.78 17.65
CA PRO A 6 5.63 14.81 17.51
C PRO A 6 6.05 14.61 16.06
N LYS A 7 7.04 15.35 15.63
CA LYS A 7 7.68 15.17 14.34
C LYS A 7 8.94 14.35 14.54
N PHE A 8 9.16 13.39 13.65
CA PHE A 8 10.35 12.56 13.68
C PHE A 8 11.24 12.91 12.49
N GLU A 9 12.53 13.01 12.74
CA GLU A 9 13.50 13.15 11.66
C GLU A 9 13.62 11.83 10.92
N PRO A 10 13.60 11.85 9.59
CA PRO A 10 13.84 10.63 8.84
C PRO A 10 15.25 10.11 9.08
N PHE A 11 15.44 8.79 8.97
CA PHE A 11 16.77 8.22 9.02
C PHE A 11 17.61 8.75 7.86
N ARG A 12 18.88 8.98 8.12
CA ARG A 12 19.82 9.35 7.08
C ARG A 12 20.18 8.11 6.27
N VAL A 13 19.86 8.14 4.99
CA VAL A 13 20.21 7.06 4.07
C VAL A 13 21.62 7.30 3.55
N THR A 14 22.52 6.38 3.81
CA THR A 14 23.93 6.48 3.40
C THR A 14 24.19 5.80 2.07
N LYS A 15 23.37 4.77 1.73
CA LYS A 15 23.51 4.03 0.50
C LYS A 15 22.19 3.37 0.13
N THR A 16 21.87 3.34 -1.15
CA THR A 16 20.73 2.60 -1.69
C THR A 16 21.20 1.68 -2.80
N GLU A 17 20.74 0.44 -2.78
CA GLU A 17 21.06 -0.54 -3.80
C GLU A 17 19.79 -1.23 -4.28
N ARG A 18 19.57 -1.25 -5.61
CA ARG A 18 18.47 -2.01 -6.19
C ARG A 18 18.89 -3.48 -6.25
N VAL A 19 18.27 -4.33 -5.42
CA VAL A 19 18.64 -5.75 -5.30
C VAL A 19 17.73 -6.69 -6.08
N TYR A 20 16.56 -6.21 -6.49
CA TYR A 20 15.66 -6.94 -7.38
C TYR A 20 14.86 -5.94 -8.21
N ASP A 21 14.66 -6.26 -9.48
CA ASP A 21 13.88 -5.42 -10.38
C ASP A 21 13.13 -6.30 -11.38
N SER A 22 11.84 -6.01 -11.55
CA SER A 22 10.97 -6.72 -12.48
C SER A 22 9.89 -5.77 -12.99
N PRO A 23 9.14 -6.16 -14.04
CA PRO A 23 8.01 -5.35 -14.49
C PRO A 23 6.91 -5.17 -13.43
N TRP A 24 6.87 -6.03 -12.42
CA TRP A 24 5.80 -6.03 -11.41
C TRP A 24 6.18 -5.34 -10.11
N CYS A 25 7.45 -5.38 -9.74
CA CYS A 25 7.91 -4.81 -8.47
C CYS A 25 9.42 -4.66 -8.47
N ALA A 26 9.91 -3.91 -7.48
CA ALA A 26 11.34 -3.80 -7.23
C ALA A 26 11.60 -3.89 -5.73
N LEU A 27 12.81 -4.24 -5.37
CA LEU A 27 13.25 -4.28 -3.98
C LEU A 27 14.54 -3.48 -3.85
N ASP A 28 14.51 -2.48 -2.98
CA ASP A 28 15.68 -1.67 -2.65
C ASP A 28 16.18 -2.02 -1.26
N ARG A 29 17.50 -2.04 -1.11
CA ARG A 29 18.13 -2.15 0.20
C ARG A 29 18.78 -0.82 0.53
N ASP A 30 18.35 -0.20 1.62
CA ASP A 30 18.90 1.04 2.13
C ASP A 30 19.79 0.76 3.33
N GLU A 31 21.00 1.32 3.31
CA GLU A 31 21.80 1.44 4.52
C GLU A 31 21.43 2.76 5.18
N ILE A 32 21.11 2.71 6.46
CA ILE A 32 20.71 3.89 7.22
C ILE A 32 21.61 4.07 8.43
N GLU A 33 21.71 5.31 8.87
CA GLU A 33 22.38 5.65 10.11
C GLU A 33 21.34 5.77 11.22
N LEU A 34 21.48 4.94 12.25
CA LEU A 34 20.62 4.94 13.41
C LEU A 34 21.05 6.03 14.41
N PRO A 35 20.14 6.47 15.31
CA PRO A 35 20.54 7.35 16.40
C PRO A 35 21.70 6.72 17.17
N GLY A 36 22.79 7.48 17.35
CA GLY A 36 24.00 6.96 17.99
C GLY A 36 25.10 6.55 17.02
N GLY A 37 24.84 6.62 15.70
CA GLY A 37 25.83 6.40 14.65
C GLY A 37 25.99 4.97 14.18
N GLU A 38 25.21 4.03 14.71
CA GLU A 38 25.21 2.67 14.22
C GLU A 38 24.53 2.59 12.85
N LEU A 39 24.98 1.64 12.03
CA LEU A 39 24.36 1.40 10.72
C LEU A 39 23.29 0.32 10.83
N GLY A 40 22.18 0.56 10.15
CA GLY A 40 21.10 -0.41 10.02
C GLY A 40 20.75 -0.62 8.55
N GLU A 41 19.83 -1.50 8.29
CA GLU A 41 19.43 -1.86 6.94
C GLU A 41 17.92 -1.95 6.86
N TYR A 42 17.35 -1.35 5.79
CA TYR A 42 15.93 -1.49 5.46
C TYR A 42 15.77 -2.03 4.06
N HIS A 43 14.79 -2.88 3.89
CA HIS A 43 14.40 -3.42 2.60
C HIS A 43 13.06 -2.80 2.22
N ILE A 44 13.05 -2.08 1.11
CA ILE A 44 11.88 -1.33 0.66
C ILE A 44 11.31 -1.99 -0.59
N PHE A 45 10.08 -2.47 -0.45
CA PHE A 45 9.35 -3.09 -1.55
C PHE A 45 8.66 -2.01 -2.36
N ARG A 46 9.04 -1.88 -3.64
CA ARG A 46 8.51 -0.88 -4.55
C ARG A 46 7.45 -1.49 -5.44
N ILE A 47 6.22 -1.04 -5.26
CA ILE A 47 5.07 -1.42 -6.08
C ILE A 47 4.28 -0.15 -6.42
N PRO A 48 3.43 -0.17 -7.47
CA PRO A 48 2.52 0.93 -7.72
C PRO A 48 1.62 1.19 -6.52
N ASP A 49 1.16 2.44 -6.41
CA ASP A 49 0.20 2.81 -5.38
C ASP A 49 -1.07 1.99 -5.49
N ALA A 50 -1.71 1.76 -4.38
CA ALA A 50 -2.96 1.03 -4.31
C ALA A 50 -3.95 1.78 -3.42
N VAL A 51 -5.23 1.49 -3.64
CA VAL A 51 -6.33 1.99 -2.80
C VAL A 51 -7.04 0.81 -2.19
N ALA A 52 -7.54 0.99 -0.97
CA ALA A 52 -8.48 0.08 -0.34
C ALA A 52 -9.74 0.86 -0.02
N ILE A 53 -10.89 0.27 -0.26
CA ILE A 53 -12.17 0.94 -0.11
C ILE A 53 -12.91 0.30 1.06
N VAL A 54 -13.51 1.12 1.92
CA VAL A 54 -14.43 0.67 2.97
C VAL A 54 -15.84 1.07 2.54
N PRO A 55 -16.50 0.27 1.68
CA PRO A 55 -17.79 0.66 1.12
C PRO A 55 -18.90 0.32 2.09
N VAL A 56 -19.60 1.36 2.57
CA VAL A 56 -20.71 1.22 3.49
C VAL A 56 -22.01 1.54 2.76
N THR A 57 -22.97 0.62 2.80
CA THR A 57 -24.27 0.82 2.16
C THR A 57 -25.13 1.80 2.95
N SER A 58 -26.23 2.24 2.34
CA SER A 58 -27.21 3.10 3.02
C SER A 58 -27.85 2.43 4.25
N GLN A 59 -27.79 1.11 4.33
CA GLN A 59 -28.28 0.36 5.50
C GLN A 59 -27.19 0.08 6.54
N GLY A 60 -26.00 0.65 6.35
CA GLY A 60 -24.89 0.46 7.28
C GLY A 60 -24.16 -0.86 7.14
N GLU A 61 -24.33 -1.55 6.03
CA GLU A 61 -23.64 -2.82 5.77
C GLU A 61 -22.32 -2.56 5.04
N LEU A 62 -21.31 -3.37 5.34
CA LEU A 62 -20.01 -3.30 4.70
C LEU A 62 -19.96 -4.28 3.54
N LEU A 63 -19.63 -3.79 2.34
CA LEU A 63 -19.41 -4.66 1.19
C LEU A 63 -18.01 -5.29 1.27
N MET A 64 -17.98 -6.60 1.13
CA MET A 64 -16.73 -7.33 1.11
C MET A 64 -16.73 -8.31 -0.06
N ILE A 65 -15.54 -8.71 -0.52
CA ILE A 65 -15.36 -9.69 -1.57
C ILE A 65 -14.71 -10.95 -1.02
N TRP A 66 -15.08 -12.09 -1.59
CA TRP A 66 -14.48 -13.38 -1.29
C TRP A 66 -13.34 -13.60 -2.27
N GLN A 67 -12.09 -13.56 -1.79
CA GLN A 67 -10.92 -13.47 -2.65
C GLN A 67 -9.88 -14.51 -2.26
N HIS A 68 -9.38 -15.25 -3.26
CA HIS A 68 -8.22 -16.12 -3.08
C HIS A 68 -6.94 -15.31 -3.28
N ARG A 69 -6.01 -15.45 -2.34
CA ARG A 69 -4.70 -14.81 -2.41
C ARG A 69 -3.62 -15.85 -2.59
N HIS A 70 -3.07 -15.92 -3.79
CA HIS A 70 -2.04 -16.89 -4.13
C HIS A 70 -0.82 -16.87 -3.18
N PRO A 71 -0.24 -15.70 -2.82
CA PRO A 71 0.93 -15.68 -1.93
C PRO A 71 0.69 -16.28 -0.55
N HIS A 72 -0.55 -16.23 -0.07
CA HIS A 72 -0.94 -16.80 1.22
C HIS A 72 -1.47 -18.23 1.11
N GLY A 73 -1.86 -18.63 -0.10
CA GLY A 73 -2.54 -19.90 -0.30
C GLY A 73 -3.89 -20.00 0.40
N LYS A 74 -4.53 -18.86 0.67
CA LYS A 74 -5.78 -18.78 1.43
C LYS A 74 -6.82 -17.94 0.72
N THR A 75 -8.08 -18.27 1.00
CA THR A 75 -9.25 -17.51 0.55
C THR A 75 -9.92 -16.89 1.77
N HIS A 76 -10.26 -15.63 1.70
CA HIS A 76 -10.89 -14.94 2.82
C HIS A 76 -11.70 -13.73 2.35
N TRP A 77 -12.48 -13.17 3.26
CA TRP A 77 -13.21 -11.94 3.01
C TRP A 77 -12.27 -10.76 3.10
N GLU A 78 -12.38 -9.86 2.11
CA GLU A 78 -11.57 -8.66 2.02
C GLU A 78 -12.42 -7.47 1.60
N ILE A 79 -11.98 -6.28 1.99
CA ILE A 79 -12.53 -5.06 1.40
C ILE A 79 -12.00 -4.92 -0.03
N PRO A 80 -12.76 -4.27 -0.95
CA PRO A 80 -12.28 -4.02 -2.30
C PRO A 80 -11.00 -3.20 -2.29
N ALA A 81 -10.07 -3.56 -3.14
CA ALA A 81 -8.78 -2.88 -3.24
C ALA A 81 -8.20 -3.09 -4.63
N GLY A 82 -7.30 -2.21 -5.04
CA GLY A 82 -6.60 -2.37 -6.31
C GLY A 82 -5.58 -1.28 -6.50
N ARG A 83 -4.77 -1.43 -7.55
CA ARG A 83 -3.72 -0.48 -7.88
C ARG A 83 -4.29 0.72 -8.61
N THR A 84 -3.68 1.88 -8.41
CA THR A 84 -4.00 3.06 -9.19
C THR A 84 -3.41 2.95 -10.59
N ASP A 85 -4.13 3.49 -11.59
CA ASP A 85 -3.59 3.65 -12.93
C ASP A 85 -2.76 4.94 -13.02
N PRO A 86 -1.84 5.05 -13.98
CA PRO A 86 -1.10 6.29 -14.18
C PRO A 86 -2.05 7.49 -14.36
N ASN A 87 -1.72 8.60 -13.70
CA ASN A 87 -2.49 9.86 -13.75
C ASN A 87 -3.91 9.77 -13.15
N GLU A 88 -4.21 8.70 -12.45
CA GLU A 88 -5.48 8.53 -11.77
C GLU A 88 -5.34 8.99 -10.31
N SER A 89 -6.33 9.78 -9.84
CA SER A 89 -6.35 10.15 -8.42
C SER A 89 -6.75 8.94 -7.56
N MET A 90 -6.46 9.00 -6.26
CA MET A 90 -6.86 7.94 -5.34
C MET A 90 -8.38 7.76 -5.30
N LEU A 91 -9.13 8.86 -5.36
CA LEU A 91 -10.59 8.80 -5.38
C LEU A 91 -11.13 8.19 -6.66
N GLU A 92 -10.55 8.55 -7.80
CA GLU A 92 -10.93 7.96 -9.09
C GLU A 92 -10.61 6.46 -9.12
N ALA A 93 -9.46 6.06 -8.61
CA ALA A 93 -9.07 4.65 -8.51
C ALA A 93 -10.04 3.90 -7.60
N ALA A 94 -10.41 4.46 -6.46
CA ALA A 94 -11.36 3.85 -5.53
C ALA A 94 -12.71 3.61 -6.18
N ALA A 95 -13.24 4.60 -6.90
CA ALA A 95 -14.52 4.47 -7.60
C ALA A 95 -14.46 3.39 -8.69
N ARG A 96 -13.40 3.38 -9.47
CA ARG A 96 -13.20 2.39 -10.54
C ARG A 96 -13.08 0.98 -9.98
N GLU A 97 -12.22 0.78 -8.97
CA GLU A 97 -12.01 -0.54 -8.37
C GLU A 97 -13.28 -1.06 -7.70
N LEU A 98 -14.03 -0.20 -7.03
CA LEU A 98 -15.31 -0.59 -6.43
C LEU A 98 -16.28 -1.10 -7.48
N GLU A 99 -16.42 -0.40 -8.61
CA GLU A 99 -17.30 -0.82 -9.70
C GLU A 99 -16.83 -2.11 -10.34
N GLU A 100 -15.52 -2.24 -10.60
CA GLU A 100 -14.96 -3.44 -11.22
C GLU A 100 -15.13 -4.69 -10.35
N GLU A 101 -14.91 -4.56 -9.04
CA GLU A 101 -14.91 -5.70 -8.13
C GLU A 101 -16.29 -6.06 -7.58
N THR A 102 -17.19 -5.11 -7.47
CA THR A 102 -18.52 -5.32 -6.82
C THR A 102 -19.71 -4.98 -7.73
N GLY A 103 -19.51 -4.23 -8.80
CA GLY A 103 -20.60 -3.71 -9.63
C GLY A 103 -21.33 -2.48 -9.01
N HIS A 104 -20.91 -2.01 -7.86
CA HIS A 104 -21.49 -0.84 -7.20
C HIS A 104 -20.76 0.45 -7.57
N ARG A 105 -21.49 1.54 -7.39
CA ARG A 105 -20.97 2.89 -7.67
C ARG A 105 -21.02 3.78 -6.43
#